data_8dcb1a8a2ebb5f316e6d318f7ce3cf8b
#
_entry.id   8dcb1a8a2ebb5f316e6d318f7ce3cf8b
#
_cell.length_a   1.000
_cell.length_b   1.000
_cell.length_c   1.000
_cell.angle_alpha   90.00
_cell.angle_beta   90.00
_cell.angle_gamma   90.00
#
_symmetry.space_group_name_H-M   'P 1'
#
loop_
_entity.id
_entity.type
_entity.pdbx_description
1 polymer ?
#
loop_
_entity_poly.entity_id
_entity_poly.type
_entity_poly.pdbx_seq_one_letter_code
_entity_poly.pdbx_strand_id
1 'polypeptide(L)'
;MESKRDMILADNQELTRLGLKALLSEIVDCSVSIVEDKAALIEKLKTNSHVIVLIDFTLFDFADEDNLLIVVERFPDTRWILISDDLNQASIKKFVYGSNHISIVFKDTPLYIIREAVKVTLSGSRYICQHATEMLIAAQQDEQQSPAVSTLTATELAILTAIAQGKTTKEIAADRNSSIHTINTHRKNIFRKLNVNTAHEAVKYAFRAGIINTEEFYI
;
A
#
# COMPACT_ATOMS: atom_id res chain seq x y z
N MET A 1 1.74 2.83 -37.27
CA MET A 1 1.64 1.44 -36.78
C MET A 1 1.89 1.51 -35.29
N GLU A 2 0.86 1.35 -34.48
CA GLU A 2 1.06 1.21 -33.04
C GLU A 2 1.88 -0.04 -32.79
N SER A 3 3.00 0.11 -32.10
CA SER A 3 3.88 -1.01 -31.73
C SER A 3 3.09 -1.95 -30.82
N LYS A 4 2.79 -3.14 -31.30
CA LYS A 4 2.14 -4.20 -30.53
C LYS A 4 3.01 -4.50 -29.31
N ARG A 5 2.53 -4.18 -28.09
CA ARG A 5 3.23 -4.49 -26.86
C ARG A 5 2.76 -5.83 -26.32
N ASP A 6 3.71 -6.70 -26.03
CA ASP A 6 3.43 -7.94 -25.32
C ASP A 6 3.08 -7.68 -23.86
N MET A 7 2.35 -8.61 -23.24
CA MET A 7 1.94 -8.51 -21.85
C MET A 7 2.48 -9.68 -21.03
N ILE A 8 2.81 -9.38 -19.76
CA ILE A 8 3.24 -10.39 -18.79
C ILE A 8 2.25 -10.35 -17.62
N LEU A 9 1.69 -11.50 -17.27
CA LEU A 9 0.89 -11.68 -16.07
C LEU A 9 1.74 -12.29 -14.96
N ALA A 10 1.87 -11.56 -13.87
CA ALA A 10 2.59 -11.91 -12.66
C ALA A 10 1.60 -11.99 -11.47
N ASP A 11 0.82 -13.05 -11.43
CA ASP A 11 -0.20 -13.31 -10.42
C ASP A 11 -0.19 -14.79 -10.06
N ASN A 12 -0.25 -15.12 -8.76
CA ASN A 12 -0.20 -16.50 -8.27
C ASN A 12 -1.58 -17.16 -8.15
N GLN A 13 -2.67 -16.42 -8.41
CA GLN A 13 -4.03 -16.94 -8.40
C GLN A 13 -4.44 -17.40 -9.81
N GLU A 14 -4.70 -18.70 -9.97
CA GLU A 14 -5.05 -19.29 -11.26
C GLU A 14 -6.32 -18.68 -11.86
N LEU A 15 -7.36 -18.48 -11.05
CA LEU A 15 -8.62 -17.89 -11.50
C LEU A 15 -8.44 -16.45 -11.99
N THR A 16 -7.63 -15.67 -11.29
CA THR A 16 -7.30 -14.29 -11.69
C THR A 16 -6.54 -14.28 -13.02
N ARG A 17 -5.54 -15.16 -13.17
CA ARG A 17 -4.80 -15.31 -14.43
C ARG A 17 -5.70 -15.64 -15.61
N LEU A 18 -6.64 -16.57 -15.43
CA LEU A 18 -7.61 -16.93 -16.47
C LEU A 18 -8.52 -15.77 -16.83
N GLY A 19 -9.08 -15.07 -15.83
CA GLY A 19 -9.93 -13.90 -16.04
C GLY A 19 -9.19 -12.75 -16.73
N LEU A 20 -7.99 -12.41 -16.28
CA LEU A 20 -7.18 -11.37 -16.89
C LEU A 20 -6.76 -11.72 -18.32
N LYS A 21 -6.37 -12.97 -18.57
CA LYS A 21 -6.03 -13.42 -19.92
C LYS A 21 -7.21 -13.30 -20.88
N ALA A 22 -8.41 -13.69 -20.46
CA ALA A 22 -9.64 -13.52 -21.24
C ALA A 22 -9.92 -12.04 -21.52
N LEU A 23 -9.86 -11.19 -20.48
CA LEU A 23 -10.05 -9.75 -20.60
C LEU A 23 -9.06 -9.11 -21.58
N LEU A 24 -7.77 -9.45 -21.49
CA LEU A 24 -6.72 -8.89 -22.34
C LEU A 24 -6.90 -9.30 -23.80
N SER A 25 -7.32 -10.52 -24.06
CA SER A 25 -7.57 -11.00 -25.44
C SER A 25 -8.70 -10.23 -26.16
N GLU A 26 -9.62 -9.61 -25.40
CA GLU A 26 -10.67 -8.76 -25.96
C GLU A 26 -10.21 -7.32 -26.23
N ILE A 27 -9.15 -6.87 -25.58
CA ILE A 27 -8.68 -5.47 -25.67
C ILE A 27 -7.65 -5.29 -26.77
N VAL A 28 -6.72 -6.23 -26.87
CA VAL A 28 -5.54 -6.11 -27.73
C VAL A 28 -5.16 -7.45 -28.32
N ASP A 29 -4.85 -7.45 -29.61
CA ASP A 29 -4.18 -8.59 -30.27
C ASP A 29 -2.68 -8.60 -29.89
N CYS A 30 -2.37 -9.07 -28.69
CA CYS A 30 -1.01 -9.17 -28.13
C CYS A 30 -0.72 -10.57 -27.59
N SER A 31 0.57 -10.92 -27.47
CA SER A 31 0.93 -12.12 -26.74
C SER A 31 0.84 -11.87 -25.24
N VAL A 32 0.26 -12.81 -24.50
CA VAL A 32 0.19 -12.78 -23.04
C VAL A 32 1.00 -13.95 -22.50
N SER A 33 2.07 -13.65 -21.78
CA SER A 33 2.89 -14.66 -21.09
C SER A 33 2.66 -14.60 -19.58
N ILE A 34 2.72 -15.76 -18.92
CA ILE A 34 2.55 -15.89 -17.48
C ILE A 34 3.93 -16.13 -16.86
N VAL A 35 4.18 -15.53 -15.71
CA VAL A 35 5.36 -15.77 -14.87
C VAL A 35 4.91 -16.06 -13.45
N GLU A 36 5.63 -16.92 -12.74
CA GLU A 36 5.23 -17.41 -11.42
C GLU A 36 6.09 -16.85 -10.29
N ASP A 37 7.26 -16.30 -10.63
CA ASP A 37 8.19 -15.72 -9.67
C ASP A 37 8.97 -14.53 -10.25
N LYS A 38 9.65 -13.81 -9.38
CA LYS A 38 10.48 -12.65 -9.71
C LYS A 38 11.63 -12.99 -10.67
N ALA A 39 12.23 -14.18 -10.57
CA ALA A 39 13.34 -14.58 -11.41
C ALA A 39 12.89 -14.75 -12.87
N ALA A 40 11.78 -15.47 -13.09
CA ALA A 40 11.16 -15.63 -14.40
C ALA A 40 10.72 -14.30 -15.01
N LEU A 41 10.17 -13.38 -14.17
CA LEU A 41 9.81 -12.03 -14.60
C LEU A 41 11.05 -11.27 -15.11
N ILE A 42 12.12 -11.24 -14.33
CA ILE A 42 13.36 -10.54 -14.71
C ILE A 42 13.97 -11.11 -15.99
N GLU A 43 14.00 -12.43 -16.17
CA GLU A 43 14.51 -13.05 -17.40
C GLU A 43 13.67 -12.67 -18.63
N LYS A 44 12.36 -12.60 -18.48
CA LYS A 44 11.46 -12.10 -19.54
C LYS A 44 11.76 -10.64 -19.89
N LEU A 45 11.91 -9.77 -18.88
CA LEU A 45 12.21 -8.34 -19.07
C LEU A 45 13.57 -8.09 -19.68
N LYS A 46 14.57 -8.93 -19.42
CA LYS A 46 15.87 -8.88 -20.12
C LYS A 46 15.76 -9.19 -21.60
N THR A 47 14.84 -10.09 -21.96
CA THR A 47 14.64 -10.48 -23.37
C THR A 47 13.85 -9.43 -24.13
N ASN A 48 12.81 -8.85 -23.52
CA ASN A 48 12.00 -7.78 -24.08
C ASN A 48 11.49 -6.89 -22.94
N SER A 49 12.01 -5.65 -22.84
CA SER A 49 11.59 -4.66 -21.85
C SER A 49 10.40 -3.80 -22.33
N HIS A 50 10.09 -3.81 -23.64
CA HIS A 50 8.99 -3.03 -24.21
C HIS A 50 7.64 -3.75 -24.06
N VAL A 51 7.27 -4.05 -22.83
CA VAL A 51 6.09 -4.85 -22.44
C VAL A 51 5.25 -4.11 -21.40
N ILE A 52 4.04 -4.64 -21.16
CA ILE A 52 3.22 -4.26 -20.00
C ILE A 52 3.17 -5.44 -19.04
N VAL A 53 3.54 -5.21 -17.78
CA VAL A 53 3.44 -6.20 -16.71
C VAL A 53 2.19 -5.90 -15.88
N LEU A 54 1.26 -6.87 -15.81
CA LEU A 54 0.16 -6.86 -14.85
C LEU A 54 0.60 -7.72 -13.67
N ILE A 55 0.64 -7.13 -12.47
CA ILE A 55 1.16 -7.80 -11.30
C ILE A 55 0.26 -7.63 -10.08
N ASP A 56 -0.02 -8.73 -9.38
CA ASP A 56 -0.49 -8.67 -8.00
C ASP A 56 0.70 -8.57 -7.06
N PHE A 57 1.06 -7.34 -6.70
CA PHE A 57 2.21 -7.08 -5.83
C PHE A 57 2.10 -7.79 -4.48
N THR A 58 0.89 -7.90 -3.92
CA THR A 58 0.69 -8.45 -2.55
C THR A 58 0.84 -9.96 -2.49
N LEU A 59 0.64 -10.65 -3.61
CA LEU A 59 0.70 -12.11 -3.72
C LEU A 59 1.90 -12.61 -4.52
N PHE A 60 2.62 -11.72 -5.19
CA PHE A 60 3.78 -12.10 -5.99
C PHE A 60 5.09 -12.03 -5.18
N ASP A 61 6.16 -12.63 -5.71
CA ASP A 61 7.46 -12.83 -5.06
C ASP A 61 8.30 -11.54 -4.96
N PHE A 62 7.73 -10.48 -4.36
CA PHE A 62 8.45 -9.28 -3.96
C PHE A 62 8.39 -9.12 -2.44
N ALA A 63 9.55 -8.86 -1.81
CA ALA A 63 9.64 -8.72 -0.36
C ALA A 63 8.97 -7.43 0.15
N ASP A 64 9.10 -6.34 -0.62
CA ASP A 64 8.59 -5.01 -0.31
C ASP A 64 8.48 -4.14 -1.57
N GLU A 65 7.94 -2.93 -1.42
CA GLU A 65 7.74 -1.96 -2.50
C GLU A 65 9.07 -1.52 -3.12
N ASP A 66 10.15 -1.38 -2.33
CA ASP A 66 11.47 -0.95 -2.84
C ASP A 66 12.04 -2.01 -3.79
N ASN A 67 11.84 -3.28 -3.48
CA ASN A 67 12.23 -4.38 -4.35
C ASN A 67 11.54 -4.33 -5.73
N LEU A 68 10.26 -3.95 -5.77
CA LEU A 68 9.56 -3.75 -7.05
C LEU A 68 10.05 -2.48 -7.75
N LEU A 69 10.19 -1.35 -7.04
CA LEU A 69 10.65 -0.08 -7.61
C LEU A 69 12.04 -0.20 -8.23
N ILE A 70 12.97 -0.95 -7.61
CA ILE A 70 14.29 -1.25 -8.19
C ILE A 70 14.16 -1.95 -9.55
N VAL A 71 13.21 -2.90 -9.67
CA VAL A 71 12.98 -3.59 -10.95
C VAL A 71 12.34 -2.63 -11.97
N VAL A 72 11.40 -1.80 -11.54
CA VAL A 72 10.77 -0.77 -12.40
C VAL A 72 11.82 0.19 -12.96
N GLU A 73 12.72 0.69 -12.14
CA GLU A 73 13.80 1.59 -12.56
C GLU A 73 14.81 0.92 -13.51
N ARG A 74 15.07 -0.37 -13.27
CA ARG A 74 15.98 -1.15 -14.12
C ARG A 74 15.46 -1.36 -15.54
N PHE A 75 14.13 -1.35 -15.73
CA PHE A 75 13.47 -1.57 -17.02
C PHE A 75 12.55 -0.39 -17.38
N PRO A 76 13.11 0.77 -17.77
CA PRO A 76 12.34 2.02 -17.95
C PRO A 76 11.36 1.99 -19.15
N ASP A 77 11.53 1.07 -20.09
CA ASP A 77 10.63 0.88 -21.23
C ASP A 77 9.39 0.05 -20.88
N THR A 78 9.43 -0.63 -19.72
CA THR A 78 8.32 -1.44 -19.22
C THR A 78 7.26 -0.56 -18.56
N ARG A 79 5.99 -0.85 -18.83
CA ARG A 79 4.86 -0.26 -18.10
C ARG A 79 4.28 -1.29 -17.15
N TRP A 80 3.80 -0.82 -16.03
CA TRP A 80 3.32 -1.68 -14.95
C TRP A 80 1.88 -1.36 -14.59
N ILE A 81 1.08 -2.38 -14.37
CA ILE A 81 -0.26 -2.27 -13.80
C ILE A 81 -0.26 -3.11 -12.52
N LEU A 82 -0.30 -2.47 -11.37
CA LEU A 82 -0.57 -3.15 -10.11
C LEU A 82 -2.07 -3.43 -10.06
N ILE A 83 -2.42 -4.71 -9.94
CA ILE A 83 -3.78 -5.17 -9.78
C ILE A 83 -3.84 -6.06 -8.53
N SER A 84 -4.44 -5.56 -7.45
CA SER A 84 -4.40 -6.22 -6.15
C SER A 84 -5.76 -6.14 -5.45
N ASP A 85 -6.00 -7.07 -4.53
CA ASP A 85 -7.20 -7.04 -3.68
C ASP A 85 -7.06 -5.98 -2.59
N ASP A 86 -5.85 -5.80 -2.05
CA ASP A 86 -5.59 -4.88 -0.95
C ASP A 86 -4.19 -4.27 -1.07
N LEU A 87 -4.13 -2.97 -1.34
CA LEU A 87 -2.92 -2.17 -1.22
C LEU A 87 -3.14 -1.14 -0.13
N ASN A 88 -2.28 -1.14 0.89
CA ASN A 88 -2.37 -0.13 1.92
C ASN A 88 -1.94 1.25 1.40
N GLN A 89 -2.37 2.30 2.10
CA GLN A 89 -2.13 3.69 1.73
C GLN A 89 -0.64 4.04 1.57
N ALA A 90 0.23 3.48 2.42
CA ALA A 90 1.67 3.72 2.37
C ALA A 90 2.28 3.13 1.08
N SER A 91 1.89 1.91 0.71
CA SER A 91 2.31 1.26 -0.54
C SER A 91 1.84 2.04 -1.77
N ILE A 92 0.58 2.48 -1.79
CA ILE A 92 0.05 3.30 -2.89
C ILE A 92 0.85 4.59 -3.03
N LYS A 93 1.08 5.30 -1.92
CA LYS A 93 1.89 6.53 -1.90
C LYS A 93 3.29 6.27 -2.46
N LYS A 94 3.94 5.21 -2.01
CA LYS A 94 5.29 4.84 -2.41
C LYS A 94 5.36 4.54 -3.92
N PHE A 95 4.42 3.78 -4.46
CA PHE A 95 4.38 3.49 -5.89
C PHE A 95 4.03 4.72 -6.75
N VAL A 96 3.07 5.54 -6.32
CA VAL A 96 2.64 6.71 -7.09
C VAL A 96 3.72 7.78 -7.16
N TYR A 97 4.47 8.01 -6.08
CA TYR A 97 5.55 8.99 -6.05
C TYR A 97 6.90 8.40 -6.48
N GLY A 98 7.09 7.08 -6.34
CA GLY A 98 8.33 6.40 -6.71
C GLY A 98 8.50 6.19 -8.22
N SER A 99 7.41 6.09 -9.00
CA SER A 99 7.51 5.90 -10.45
C SER A 99 6.30 6.38 -11.22
N ASN A 100 6.55 6.98 -12.39
CA ASN A 100 5.50 7.35 -13.36
C ASN A 100 5.11 6.19 -14.30
N HIS A 101 5.73 5.03 -14.18
CA HIS A 101 5.50 3.86 -15.03
C HIS A 101 4.50 2.88 -14.44
N ILE A 102 3.98 3.16 -13.24
CA ILE A 102 3.08 2.28 -12.49
C ILE A 102 1.67 2.83 -12.51
N SER A 103 0.75 2.06 -13.08
CA SER A 103 -0.70 2.22 -12.98
C SER A 103 -1.22 1.39 -11.80
N ILE A 104 -2.32 1.80 -11.16
CA ILE A 104 -2.89 1.10 -10.00
C ILE A 104 -4.40 0.91 -10.20
N VAL A 105 -4.85 -0.35 -10.05
CA VAL A 105 -6.27 -0.74 -10.00
C VAL A 105 -6.46 -1.80 -8.93
N PHE A 106 -7.69 -1.95 -8.42
CA PHE A 106 -8.05 -3.02 -7.49
C PHE A 106 -8.84 -4.12 -8.20
N LYS A 107 -8.74 -5.37 -7.71
CA LYS A 107 -9.44 -6.54 -8.31
C LYS A 107 -10.95 -6.46 -8.16
N ASP A 108 -11.46 -5.81 -7.12
CA ASP A 108 -12.89 -5.56 -6.88
C ASP A 108 -13.48 -4.46 -7.77
N THR A 109 -12.66 -3.81 -8.57
CA THR A 109 -13.09 -2.76 -9.50
C THR A 109 -13.87 -3.38 -10.66
N PRO A 110 -14.95 -2.73 -11.17
CA PRO A 110 -15.67 -3.20 -12.35
C PRO A 110 -14.75 -3.42 -13.55
N LEU A 111 -14.98 -4.50 -14.32
CA LEU A 111 -14.12 -4.88 -15.45
C LEU A 111 -13.89 -3.76 -16.48
N TYR A 112 -14.85 -2.86 -16.67
CA TYR A 112 -14.68 -1.75 -17.61
C TYR A 112 -13.59 -0.76 -17.15
N ILE A 113 -13.38 -0.61 -15.83
CA ILE A 113 -12.30 0.20 -15.25
C ILE A 113 -10.95 -0.47 -15.50
N ILE A 114 -10.87 -1.80 -15.30
CA ILE A 114 -9.64 -2.56 -15.58
C ILE A 114 -9.30 -2.46 -17.08
N ARG A 115 -10.30 -2.55 -17.97
CA ARG A 115 -10.13 -2.34 -19.41
C ARG A 115 -9.57 -0.95 -19.71
N GLU A 116 -10.10 0.07 -19.07
CA GLU A 116 -9.65 1.45 -19.24
C GLU A 116 -8.20 1.62 -18.78
N ALA A 117 -7.86 1.08 -17.63
CA ALA A 117 -6.48 1.11 -17.11
C ALA A 117 -5.48 0.46 -18.09
N VAL A 118 -5.85 -0.69 -18.67
CA VAL A 118 -5.01 -1.36 -19.69
C VAL A 118 -4.86 -0.48 -20.93
N LYS A 119 -5.94 0.09 -21.47
CA LYS A 119 -5.90 0.97 -22.67
C LYS A 119 -5.05 2.22 -22.42
N VAL A 120 -5.24 2.88 -21.28
CA VAL A 120 -4.46 4.06 -20.91
C VAL A 120 -2.98 3.72 -20.77
N THR A 121 -2.66 2.57 -20.16
CA THR A 121 -1.27 2.12 -20.01
C THR A 121 -0.66 1.75 -21.38
N LEU A 122 -1.44 1.13 -22.28
CA LEU A 122 -1.01 0.85 -23.66
C LEU A 122 -0.67 2.12 -24.45
N SER A 123 -1.42 3.20 -24.22
CA SER A 123 -1.12 4.51 -24.83
C SER A 123 0.14 5.19 -24.25
N GLY A 124 0.79 4.57 -23.27
CA GLY A 124 1.98 5.11 -22.61
C GLY A 124 1.68 6.04 -21.44
N SER A 125 0.41 6.23 -21.07
CA SER A 125 -0.01 7.05 -19.94
C SER A 125 -0.17 6.20 -18.67
N ARG A 126 -0.17 6.86 -17.50
CA ARG A 126 -0.40 6.20 -16.21
C ARG A 126 -1.89 6.30 -15.84
N TYR A 127 -2.44 5.23 -15.28
CA TYR A 127 -3.79 5.18 -14.76
C TYR A 127 -3.77 4.93 -13.24
N ILE A 128 -4.43 5.77 -12.48
CA ILE A 128 -4.66 5.56 -11.03
C ILE A 128 -6.17 5.53 -10.83
N CYS A 129 -6.70 4.40 -10.35
CA CYS A 129 -8.14 4.28 -10.13
C CYS A 129 -8.63 5.24 -9.03
N GLN A 130 -9.93 5.54 -9.05
CA GLN A 130 -10.54 6.48 -8.11
C GLN A 130 -10.29 6.09 -6.66
N HIS A 131 -10.44 4.83 -6.30
CA HIS A 131 -10.20 4.33 -4.93
C HIS A 131 -8.76 4.63 -4.47
N ALA A 132 -7.74 4.32 -5.29
CA ALA A 132 -6.36 4.64 -4.96
C ALA A 132 -6.13 6.15 -4.83
N THR A 133 -6.78 6.96 -5.66
CA THR A 133 -6.71 8.42 -5.57
C THR A 133 -7.34 8.95 -4.29
N GLU A 134 -8.50 8.42 -3.90
CA GLU A 134 -9.17 8.79 -2.63
C GLU A 134 -8.29 8.43 -1.42
N MET A 135 -7.64 7.25 -1.43
CA MET A 135 -6.68 6.87 -0.40
C MET A 135 -5.49 7.83 -0.31
N LEU A 136 -4.98 8.31 -1.45
CA LEU A 136 -3.88 9.30 -1.47
C LEU A 136 -4.32 10.66 -0.93
N ILE A 137 -5.51 11.12 -1.28
CA ILE A 137 -6.07 12.39 -0.80
C ILE A 137 -6.31 12.31 0.71
N ALA A 138 -6.86 11.20 1.21
CA ALA A 138 -7.02 10.98 2.64
C ALA A 138 -5.67 11.01 3.38
N ALA A 139 -4.60 10.42 2.79
CA ALA A 139 -3.25 10.50 3.34
C ALA A 139 -2.72 11.91 3.45
N GLN A 140 -2.98 12.75 2.45
CA GLN A 140 -2.53 14.15 2.46
C GLN A 140 -3.30 14.99 3.51
N GLN A 141 -4.56 14.66 3.73
CA GLN A 141 -5.36 15.30 4.78
C GLN A 141 -4.90 14.88 6.17
N ASP A 142 -4.54 13.60 6.35
CA ASP A 142 -3.96 13.09 7.59
C ASP A 142 -2.55 13.67 7.85
N GLU A 143 -1.73 13.90 6.83
CA GLU A 143 -0.43 14.58 6.95
C GLU A 143 -0.57 16.07 7.25
N GLN A 144 -1.58 16.75 6.70
CA GLN A 144 -1.89 18.14 7.04
C GLN A 144 -2.56 18.27 8.41
N GLN A 145 -3.21 17.21 8.89
CA GLN A 145 -3.74 17.10 10.26
C GLN A 145 -2.72 16.46 11.22
N SER A 146 -1.51 16.15 10.78
CA SER A 146 -0.42 15.62 11.61
C SER A 146 0.33 16.68 12.45
N PRO A 147 -0.37 17.68 13.06
CA PRO A 147 0.12 18.33 14.25
C PRO A 147 -0.20 17.51 15.51
N ALA A 148 -0.94 16.39 15.41
CA ALA A 148 -1.42 15.66 16.58
C ALA A 148 -0.27 15.03 17.40
N VAL A 149 0.81 14.58 16.77
CA VAL A 149 1.99 14.08 17.51
C VAL A 149 2.73 15.23 18.19
N SER A 150 2.84 16.40 17.55
CA SER A 150 3.42 17.61 18.14
C SER A 150 2.52 18.22 19.22
N THR A 151 1.26 17.81 19.33
CA THR A 151 0.30 18.28 20.35
C THR A 151 0.21 17.38 21.58
N LEU A 152 0.76 16.14 21.53
CA LEU A 152 0.87 15.28 22.70
C LEU A 152 2.00 15.79 23.59
N THR A 153 1.71 15.94 24.88
CA THR A 153 2.76 16.20 25.87
C THR A 153 3.63 14.97 26.07
N ALA A 154 4.83 15.13 26.61
CA ALA A 154 5.73 14.01 26.92
C ALA A 154 5.03 12.94 27.82
N THR A 155 4.16 13.39 28.73
CA THR A 155 3.37 12.48 29.57
C THR A 155 2.33 11.70 28.77
N GLU A 156 1.61 12.36 27.85
CA GLU A 156 0.62 11.71 27.00
C GLU A 156 1.27 10.75 26.02
N LEU A 157 2.42 11.10 25.48
CA LEU A 157 3.21 10.22 24.61
C LEU A 157 3.63 8.94 25.35
N ALA A 158 4.18 9.07 26.56
CA ALA A 158 4.59 7.91 27.35
C ALA A 158 3.39 7.03 27.78
N ILE A 159 2.20 7.62 28.00
CA ILE A 159 0.99 6.84 28.27
C ILE A 159 0.51 6.13 27.01
N LEU A 160 0.55 6.78 25.84
CA LEU A 160 0.20 6.17 24.56
C LEU A 160 1.11 4.96 24.26
N THR A 161 2.42 5.10 24.49
CA THR A 161 3.40 3.99 24.36
C THR A 161 3.05 2.81 25.29
N ALA A 162 2.70 3.09 26.55
CA ALA A 162 2.30 2.05 27.49
C ALA A 162 0.99 1.36 27.09
N ILE A 163 0.02 2.11 26.54
CA ILE A 163 -1.23 1.53 25.97
C ILE A 163 -0.89 0.58 24.81
N ALA A 164 0.01 0.98 23.93
CA ALA A 164 0.43 0.17 22.79
C ALA A 164 1.19 -1.09 23.22
N GLN A 165 1.95 -1.03 24.30
CA GLN A 165 2.56 -2.20 24.96
C GLN A 165 1.55 -3.12 25.66
N GLY A 166 0.25 -2.85 25.52
CA GLY A 166 -0.80 -3.69 26.10
C GLY A 166 -1.04 -3.48 27.60
N LYS A 167 -0.42 -2.46 28.22
CA LYS A 167 -0.62 -2.18 29.66
C LYS A 167 -2.03 -1.67 29.92
N THR A 168 -2.62 -2.20 30.99
CA THR A 168 -3.91 -1.76 31.51
C THR A 168 -3.79 -0.38 32.17
N THR A 169 -4.91 0.33 32.29
CA THR A 169 -4.96 1.62 33.01
C THR A 169 -4.43 1.52 34.45
N LYS A 170 -4.63 0.36 35.09
CA LYS A 170 -4.17 0.08 36.46
C LYS A 170 -2.65 -0.04 36.55
N GLU A 171 -2.04 -0.76 35.61
CA GLU A 171 -0.59 -0.92 35.51
C GLU A 171 0.08 0.41 35.18
N ILE A 172 -0.47 1.17 34.22
CA ILE A 172 0.06 2.51 33.88
C ILE A 172 -0.01 3.45 35.08
N ALA A 173 -1.09 3.38 35.88
CA ALA A 173 -1.24 4.19 37.09
C ALA A 173 -0.18 3.81 38.15
N ALA A 174 0.06 2.51 38.34
CA ALA A 174 1.09 2.01 39.26
C ALA A 174 2.49 2.42 38.82
N ASP A 175 2.85 2.20 37.55
CA ASP A 175 4.16 2.54 36.98
C ASP A 175 4.51 4.05 37.09
N ARG A 176 3.48 4.89 37.05
CA ARG A 176 3.63 6.35 37.07
C ARG A 176 3.32 6.99 38.44
N ASN A 177 3.10 6.20 39.46
CA ASN A 177 2.68 6.69 40.79
C ASN A 177 1.50 7.69 40.71
N SER A 178 0.53 7.38 39.84
CA SER A 178 -0.64 8.24 39.56
C SER A 178 -1.94 7.52 39.89
N SER A 179 -3.04 8.26 40.03
CA SER A 179 -4.35 7.64 40.23
C SER A 179 -4.89 7.09 38.88
N ILE A 180 -5.72 6.04 38.96
CA ILE A 180 -6.46 5.50 37.79
C ILE A 180 -7.29 6.59 37.13
N HIS A 181 -7.87 7.51 37.92
CA HIS A 181 -8.64 8.64 37.42
C HIS A 181 -7.78 9.61 36.58
N THR A 182 -6.56 9.88 37.02
CA THR A 182 -5.59 10.73 36.29
C THR A 182 -5.23 10.10 34.94
N ILE A 183 -4.94 8.79 34.93
CA ILE A 183 -4.62 8.09 33.69
C ILE A 183 -5.82 8.06 32.74
N ASN A 184 -7.06 7.86 33.24
CA ASN A 184 -8.25 7.94 32.40
C ASN A 184 -8.45 9.34 31.78
N THR A 185 -8.14 10.40 32.52
CA THR A 185 -8.18 11.76 31.98
C THR A 185 -7.15 11.96 30.86
N HIS A 186 -5.91 11.48 31.05
CA HIS A 186 -4.90 11.51 29.98
C HIS A 186 -5.34 10.69 28.77
N ARG A 187 -5.90 9.49 28.94
CA ARG A 187 -6.43 8.67 27.83
C ARG A 187 -7.51 9.40 27.04
N LYS A 188 -8.47 10.05 27.70
CA LYS A 188 -9.49 10.87 27.04
C LYS A 188 -8.86 12.02 26.24
N ASN A 189 -7.87 12.70 26.81
CA ASN A 189 -7.18 13.79 26.12
C ASN A 189 -6.38 13.29 24.93
N ILE A 190 -5.68 12.16 25.06
CA ILE A 190 -4.95 11.50 23.95
C ILE A 190 -5.94 11.16 22.83
N PHE A 191 -7.04 10.47 23.14
CA PHE A 191 -8.01 10.06 22.13
C PHE A 191 -8.63 11.25 21.40
N ARG A 192 -8.97 12.31 22.14
CA ARG A 192 -9.46 13.55 21.54
C ARG A 192 -8.42 14.22 20.65
N LYS A 193 -7.14 14.30 21.08
CA LYS A 193 -6.04 14.92 20.31
C LYS A 193 -5.70 14.13 19.06
N LEU A 194 -5.80 12.80 19.11
CA LEU A 194 -5.55 11.91 17.99
C LEU A 194 -6.78 11.69 17.10
N ASN A 195 -7.93 12.24 17.49
CA ASN A 195 -9.23 12.05 16.84
C ASN A 195 -9.60 10.57 16.69
N VAL A 196 -9.41 9.77 17.74
CA VAL A 196 -9.71 8.32 17.80
C VAL A 196 -10.68 8.02 18.94
N ASN A 197 -11.44 6.93 18.81
CA ASN A 197 -12.48 6.57 19.79
C ASN A 197 -12.11 5.37 20.67
N THR A 198 -11.13 4.57 20.24
CA THR A 198 -10.75 3.33 20.93
C THR A 198 -9.26 3.26 21.18
N ALA A 199 -8.86 2.44 22.17
CA ALA A 199 -7.45 2.15 22.43
C ALA A 199 -6.77 1.49 21.23
N HIS A 200 -7.50 0.61 20.52
CA HIS A 200 -7.00 -0.04 19.32
C HIS A 200 -6.68 0.96 18.20
N GLU A 201 -7.56 1.93 17.96
CA GLU A 201 -7.31 3.01 17.00
C GLU A 201 -6.11 3.88 17.41
N ALA A 202 -5.99 4.19 18.72
CA ALA A 202 -4.86 4.95 19.24
C ALA A 202 -3.53 4.22 19.04
N VAL A 203 -3.50 2.89 19.25
CA VAL A 203 -2.33 2.04 19.00
C VAL A 203 -1.99 2.00 17.50
N LYS A 204 -2.99 1.78 16.65
CA LYS A 204 -2.83 1.80 15.19
C LYS A 204 -2.29 3.14 14.70
N TYR A 205 -2.77 4.25 15.28
CA TYR A 205 -2.26 5.58 15.01
C TYR A 205 -0.78 5.72 15.43
N ALA A 206 -0.44 5.26 16.64
CA ALA A 206 0.91 5.33 17.18
C ALA A 206 1.95 4.59 16.30
N PHE A 207 1.56 3.43 15.75
CA PHE A 207 2.38 2.69 14.76
C PHE A 207 2.55 3.46 13.45
N ARG A 208 1.45 3.97 12.88
CA ARG A 208 1.48 4.74 11.64
C ARG A 208 2.31 6.02 11.75
N ALA A 209 2.27 6.66 12.90
CA ALA A 209 3.00 7.88 13.18
C ALA A 209 4.48 7.65 13.57
N GLY A 210 4.96 6.39 13.57
CA GLY A 210 6.33 6.05 13.94
C GLY A 210 6.68 6.34 15.41
N ILE A 211 5.66 6.51 16.28
CA ILE A 211 5.83 6.74 17.72
C ILE A 211 6.33 5.47 18.40
N ILE A 212 6.00 4.32 17.84
CA ILE A 212 6.29 2.99 18.36
C ILE A 212 6.82 2.13 17.23
N ASN A 213 7.98 1.50 17.43
CA ASN A 213 8.58 0.58 16.48
C ASN A 213 8.13 -0.86 16.77
N THR A 214 7.95 -1.66 15.73
CA THR A 214 7.57 -3.08 15.81
C THR A 214 8.60 -3.94 16.54
N GLU A 215 9.86 -3.53 16.59
CA GLU A 215 10.95 -4.28 17.24
C GLU A 215 10.84 -4.37 18.77
N GLU A 216 10.05 -3.49 19.41
CA GLU A 216 9.84 -3.49 20.86
C GLU A 216 8.68 -4.40 21.31
N PHE A 217 8.01 -5.11 20.37
CA PHE A 217 6.79 -5.89 20.64
C PHE A 217 6.98 -7.41 20.67
N TYR A 218 8.15 -7.92 20.31
CA TYR A 218 8.47 -9.36 20.41
C TYR A 218 9.36 -9.64 21.64
N ILE A 219 8.74 -9.73 22.81
CA ILE A 219 9.27 -10.45 23.97
C ILE A 219 8.19 -11.41 24.48
#